data_29b6d64a73353f85d5aa9bf1fbea2280
#
_entry.id   29b6d64a73353f85d5aa9bf1fbea2280
#
_cell.length_a   1.000
_cell.length_b   1.000
_cell.length_c   1.000
_cell.angle_alpha   90.00
_cell.angle_beta   90.00
_cell.angle_gamma   90.00
#
_symmetry.space_group_name_H-M   'P 1'
#
loop_
_entity.id
_entity.type
_entity.pdbx_description
1 polymer ?
#
loop_
_entity_poly.entity_id
_entity_poly.type
_entity_poly.pdbx_seq_one_letter_code
_entity_poly.pdbx_strand_id
1 'polypeptide(L)'
;SPDWENPEGVPIDIFIFGGRRSSVVPLVIEAFSWDHGVFLGATAASETTSANIGAVGNLRRDPFAMKPFLAYHMGDYFQHWLSMGDRLGAKAPRIFYVNWFRKSPEGRFLWPGFSDNSRVLKWMCERVDGKRDARKTPIGLMPKEGDLDLAGLDIPSENMKALMDVDLKAWKAEVPDI
;
A
#
# COMPACT_ATOMS: atom_id res chain seq x y z
N SER A 1 -3.48 -9.89 23.51
CA SER A 1 -4.03 -11.08 22.85
C SER A 1 -3.84 -12.29 23.75
N PRO A 2 -4.80 -13.23 23.85
CA PRO A 2 -4.61 -14.49 24.58
C PRO A 2 -3.49 -15.34 23.96
N ASP A 3 -3.13 -15.10 22.70
CA ASP A 3 -2.09 -15.83 21.98
C ASP A 3 -0.71 -15.15 22.06
N TRP A 4 -0.56 -14.12 22.89
CA TRP A 4 0.69 -13.36 23.00
C TRP A 4 1.90 -14.23 23.34
N GLU A 5 1.71 -15.22 24.21
CA GLU A 5 2.76 -16.14 24.65
C GLU A 5 2.67 -17.53 23.98
N ASN A 6 1.90 -17.67 22.91
CA ASN A 6 1.79 -18.94 22.21
C ASN A 6 3.15 -19.33 21.62
N PRO A 7 3.75 -20.47 22.05
CA PRO A 7 5.07 -20.90 21.56
C PRO A 7 5.07 -21.25 20.06
N GLU A 8 3.91 -21.54 19.47
CA GLU A 8 3.77 -21.77 18.04
C GLU A 8 3.65 -20.47 17.22
N GLY A 9 3.59 -19.33 17.92
CA GLY A 9 3.39 -18.01 17.30
C GLY A 9 1.97 -17.79 16.80
N VAL A 10 1.80 -16.74 16.01
CA VAL A 10 0.51 -16.38 15.36
C VAL A 10 0.74 -16.29 13.85
N PRO A 11 -0.18 -16.81 13.04
CA PRO A 11 -0.07 -16.68 11.60
C PRO A 11 -0.19 -15.21 11.18
N ILE A 12 0.52 -14.86 10.13
CA ILE A 12 0.39 -13.56 9.46
C ILE A 12 -0.19 -13.81 8.07
N ASP A 13 -1.30 -13.17 7.75
CA ASP A 13 -2.00 -13.34 6.47
C ASP A 13 -1.78 -12.16 5.53
N ILE A 14 -1.48 -10.98 6.09
CA ILE A 14 -1.38 -9.72 5.35
C ILE A 14 -0.18 -8.91 5.80
N PHE A 15 0.60 -8.40 4.85
CA PHE A 15 1.50 -7.26 5.03
C PHE A 15 0.93 -6.04 4.31
N ILE A 16 0.99 -4.88 4.97
CA ILE A 16 0.53 -3.61 4.40
C ILE A 16 1.70 -2.63 4.42
N PHE A 17 2.10 -2.19 3.23
CA PHE A 17 2.99 -1.05 3.07
C PHE A 17 2.18 0.18 2.73
N GLY A 18 2.75 1.35 2.90
CA GLY A 18 2.08 2.58 2.53
C GLY A 18 3.02 3.77 2.52
N GLY A 19 2.57 4.82 1.88
CA GLY A 19 3.27 6.08 1.81
C GLY A 19 2.30 7.24 1.68
N ARG A 20 2.75 8.41 2.05
CA ARG A 20 1.98 9.64 1.92
C ARG A 20 2.22 10.24 0.54
N ARG A 21 1.25 10.05 -0.37
CA ARG A 21 1.33 10.48 -1.75
C ARG A 21 0.10 11.31 -2.10
N SER A 22 0.31 12.57 -2.48
CA SER A 22 -0.79 13.46 -2.91
C SER A 22 -1.35 13.08 -4.28
N SER A 23 -0.57 12.36 -5.11
CA SER A 23 -0.92 11.99 -6.48
C SER A 23 -0.42 10.60 -6.84
N VAL A 24 -0.69 10.15 -8.05
CA VAL A 24 -0.21 8.93 -8.72
C VAL A 24 -0.69 7.64 -8.06
N VAL A 25 -0.34 7.41 -6.79
CA VAL A 25 -0.61 6.15 -6.11
C VAL A 25 -2.09 6.05 -5.71
N PRO A 26 -2.82 5.01 -6.12
CA PRO A 26 -4.22 4.82 -5.76
C PRO A 26 -4.41 4.46 -4.28
N LEU A 27 -5.68 4.41 -3.84
CA LEU A 27 -6.06 4.14 -2.45
C LEU A 27 -5.50 2.80 -1.94
N VAL A 28 -5.56 1.77 -2.76
CA VAL A 28 -5.08 0.43 -2.41
C VAL A 28 -4.66 -0.36 -3.63
N ILE A 29 -3.57 -1.14 -3.48
CA ILE A 29 -3.06 -2.09 -4.45
C ILE A 29 -2.75 -3.40 -3.72
N GLU A 30 -3.20 -4.54 -4.24
CA GLU A 30 -2.72 -5.87 -3.85
C GLU A 30 -1.61 -6.28 -4.82
N ALA A 31 -0.52 -6.79 -4.33
CA ALA A 31 0.58 -7.29 -5.16
C ALA A 31 0.16 -8.53 -5.95
N PHE A 32 0.73 -8.72 -7.14
CA PHE A 32 0.50 -9.91 -7.97
C PHE A 32 1.14 -11.18 -7.39
N SER A 33 2.25 -11.00 -6.69
CA SER A 33 3.09 -12.04 -6.09
C SER A 33 3.85 -11.48 -4.90
N TRP A 34 4.53 -12.36 -4.17
CA TRP A 34 5.42 -11.94 -3.10
C TRP A 34 6.51 -10.99 -3.60
N ASP A 35 7.21 -11.33 -4.69
CA ASP A 35 8.28 -10.51 -5.26
C ASP A 35 7.79 -9.13 -5.69
N HIS A 36 6.60 -9.08 -6.29
CA HIS A 36 5.97 -7.80 -6.62
C HIS A 36 5.64 -6.99 -5.35
N GLY A 37 5.21 -7.65 -4.28
CA GLY A 37 4.97 -7.01 -2.98
C GLY A 37 6.26 -6.47 -2.36
N VAL A 38 7.35 -7.21 -2.45
CA VAL A 38 8.68 -6.75 -2.03
C VAL A 38 9.12 -5.54 -2.85
N PHE A 39 8.89 -5.55 -4.17
CA PHE A 39 9.15 -4.40 -5.03
C PHE A 39 8.32 -3.16 -4.61
N LEU A 40 7.03 -3.32 -4.31
CA LEU A 40 6.18 -2.22 -3.82
C LEU A 40 6.71 -1.64 -2.50
N GLY A 41 7.15 -2.50 -1.58
CA GLY A 41 7.77 -2.07 -0.33
C GLY A 41 9.11 -1.38 -0.55
N ALA A 42 9.99 -1.96 -1.39
CA ALA A 42 11.32 -1.44 -1.68
C ALA A 42 11.27 -0.05 -2.35
N THR A 43 10.26 0.19 -3.18
CA THR A 43 10.06 1.47 -3.90
C THR A 43 9.15 2.44 -3.18
N ALA A 44 8.76 2.14 -1.95
CA ALA A 44 7.88 3.00 -1.16
C ALA A 44 8.44 4.42 -1.04
N ALA A 45 7.55 5.40 -1.11
CA ALA A 45 7.90 6.80 -1.00
C ALA A 45 6.83 7.59 -0.25
N SER A 46 7.27 8.61 0.48
CA SER A 46 6.39 9.52 1.21
C SER A 46 6.78 10.96 1.00
N GLU A 47 5.80 11.83 0.88
CA GLU A 47 6.01 13.27 0.87
C GLU A 47 6.38 13.77 2.26
N THR A 48 7.34 14.69 2.32
CA THR A 48 7.76 15.32 3.58
C THR A 48 6.66 16.21 4.14
N THR A 49 6.46 16.14 5.46
CA THR A 49 5.43 16.93 6.16
C THR A 49 6.03 18.00 7.09
N SER A 50 7.34 17.94 7.33
CA SER A 50 8.03 18.86 8.24
C SER A 50 9.10 19.63 7.49
N ALA A 51 9.14 20.94 7.69
CA ALA A 51 10.16 21.83 7.15
C ALA A 51 11.58 21.49 7.66
N ASN A 52 11.70 20.78 8.78
CA ASN A 52 12.99 20.37 9.33
C ASN A 52 13.68 19.25 8.53
N ILE A 53 12.97 18.61 7.61
CA ILE A 53 13.48 17.47 6.83
C ILE A 53 13.65 17.86 5.35
N GLY A 54 13.30 19.08 4.98
CA GLY A 54 13.30 19.59 3.62
C GLY A 54 12.02 20.36 3.29
N ALA A 55 11.85 20.79 2.06
CA ALA A 55 10.62 21.47 1.65
C ALA A 55 9.42 20.52 1.80
N VAL A 56 8.35 21.03 2.39
CA VAL A 56 7.08 20.28 2.54
C VAL A 56 6.58 19.84 1.16
N GLY A 57 6.19 18.58 1.06
CA GLY A 57 5.69 17.99 -0.20
C GLY A 57 6.78 17.35 -1.07
N ASN A 58 8.06 17.47 -0.74
CA ASN A 58 9.11 16.78 -1.47
C ASN A 58 8.97 15.26 -1.28
N LEU A 59 9.04 14.52 -2.39
CA LEU A 59 9.00 13.06 -2.36
C LEU A 59 10.33 12.51 -1.85
N ARG A 60 10.25 11.66 -0.82
CA ARG A 60 11.38 10.95 -0.26
C ARG A 60 11.17 9.45 -0.42
N ARG A 61 12.12 8.78 -1.05
CA ARG A 61 12.16 7.31 -1.10
C ARG A 61 12.55 6.77 0.28
N ASP A 62 11.73 5.88 0.80
CA ASP A 62 11.87 5.27 2.11
C ASP A 62 11.47 3.80 2.06
N PRO A 63 12.37 2.94 1.54
CA PRO A 63 12.11 1.52 1.38
C PRO A 63 11.56 0.90 2.64
N PHE A 64 10.39 0.25 2.53
CA PHE A 64 9.67 -0.40 3.63
C PHE A 64 9.36 0.53 4.84
N ALA A 65 9.51 1.85 4.69
CA ALA A 65 9.54 2.82 5.79
C ALA A 65 10.60 2.51 6.86
N MET A 66 11.69 1.84 6.47
CA MET A 66 12.72 1.32 7.37
C MET A 66 14.04 2.08 7.33
N LYS A 67 14.18 3.05 6.41
CA LYS A 67 15.47 3.73 6.18
C LYS A 67 16.12 4.30 7.46
N PRO A 68 15.39 4.92 8.41
CA PRO A 68 16.00 5.42 9.65
C PRO A 68 16.37 4.32 10.64
N PHE A 69 15.87 3.10 10.46
CA PHE A 69 15.99 2.00 11.43
C PHE A 69 16.93 0.89 10.96
N LEU A 70 17.38 0.96 9.71
CA LEU A 70 18.21 -0.10 9.14
C LEU A 70 19.70 0.19 9.38
N ALA A 71 20.36 -0.69 10.11
CA ALA A 71 21.77 -0.55 10.50
C ALA A 71 22.74 -1.35 9.61
N TYR A 72 22.26 -1.92 8.48
CA TYR A 72 23.06 -2.72 7.54
C TYR A 72 22.63 -2.42 6.09
N HIS A 73 23.25 -3.09 5.12
CA HIS A 73 23.01 -2.81 3.71
C HIS A 73 21.57 -3.11 3.28
N MET A 74 20.90 -2.15 2.64
CA MET A 74 19.49 -2.25 2.26
C MET A 74 19.24 -3.41 1.27
N GLY A 75 20.19 -3.71 0.41
CA GLY A 75 20.11 -4.86 -0.52
C GLY A 75 20.01 -6.20 0.20
N ASP A 76 20.71 -6.37 1.33
CA ASP A 76 20.61 -7.58 2.14
C ASP A 76 19.23 -7.72 2.78
N TYR A 77 18.63 -6.58 3.17
CA TYR A 77 17.26 -6.55 3.66
C TYR A 77 16.25 -6.94 2.57
N PHE A 78 16.42 -6.45 1.34
CA PHE A 78 15.58 -6.85 0.21
C PHE A 78 15.74 -8.33 -0.12
N GLN A 79 16.98 -8.81 -0.14
CA GLN A 79 17.28 -10.24 -0.37
C GLN A 79 16.63 -11.11 0.70
N HIS A 80 16.64 -10.66 1.96
CA HIS A 80 15.95 -11.38 3.04
C HIS A 80 14.45 -11.49 2.76
N TRP A 81 13.78 -10.37 2.39
CA TRP A 81 12.38 -10.40 2.01
C TRP A 81 12.09 -11.37 0.87
N LEU A 82 12.89 -11.35 -0.21
CA LEU A 82 12.73 -12.26 -1.33
C LEU A 82 12.90 -13.72 -0.88
N SER A 83 13.95 -14.02 -0.11
CA SER A 83 14.21 -15.39 0.39
C SER A 83 13.10 -15.92 1.30
N MET A 84 12.37 -15.05 2.00
CA MET A 84 11.22 -15.45 2.80
C MET A 84 10.06 -15.93 1.92
N GLY A 85 9.86 -15.34 0.73
CA GLY A 85 8.88 -15.82 -0.24
C GLY A 85 9.16 -17.26 -0.67
N ASP A 86 10.43 -17.57 -1.01
CA ASP A 86 10.86 -18.92 -1.36
C ASP A 86 10.62 -19.93 -0.23
N ARG A 87 10.91 -19.52 1.00
CA ARG A 87 10.75 -20.36 2.19
C ARG A 87 9.30 -20.63 2.57
N LEU A 88 8.43 -19.62 2.42
CA LEU A 88 7.01 -19.70 2.78
C LEU A 88 6.17 -20.32 1.65
N GLY A 89 6.58 -20.14 0.40
CA GLY A 89 5.87 -20.67 -0.77
C GLY A 89 4.39 -20.27 -0.76
N ALA A 90 3.50 -21.26 -0.84
CA ALA A 90 2.05 -21.04 -0.85
C ALA A 90 1.47 -20.47 0.47
N LYS A 91 2.26 -20.46 1.55
CA LYS A 91 1.88 -19.90 2.85
C LYS A 91 2.31 -18.44 3.01
N ALA A 92 2.95 -17.86 1.99
CA ALA A 92 3.36 -16.46 2.05
C ALA A 92 2.15 -15.54 2.22
N PRO A 93 2.20 -14.59 3.17
CA PRO A 93 1.16 -13.58 3.34
C PRO A 93 0.94 -12.78 2.06
N ARG A 94 -0.26 -12.26 1.86
CA ARG A 94 -0.49 -11.30 0.77
C ARG A 94 0.07 -9.93 1.14
N ILE A 95 0.59 -9.23 0.15
CA ILE A 95 1.15 -7.90 0.34
C ILE A 95 0.25 -6.87 -0.34
N PHE A 96 -0.09 -5.83 0.42
CA PHE A 96 -0.87 -4.69 -0.05
C PHE A 96 -0.07 -3.40 0.12
N TYR A 97 -0.40 -2.43 -0.72
CA TYR A 97 0.11 -1.07 -0.60
C TYR A 97 -1.08 -0.10 -0.52
N VAL A 98 -1.02 0.85 0.41
CA VAL A 98 -2.11 1.82 0.65
C VAL A 98 -1.63 3.26 0.56
N ASN A 99 -2.51 4.15 0.14
CA ASN A 99 -2.30 5.58 0.17
C ASN A 99 -3.57 6.31 0.63
N TRP A 100 -3.58 6.74 1.88
CA TRP A 100 -4.68 7.48 2.50
C TRP A 100 -4.70 8.98 2.16
N PHE A 101 -3.69 9.48 1.43
CA PHE A 101 -3.33 10.89 1.38
C PHE A 101 -3.47 11.53 0.00
N ARG A 102 -4.10 10.83 -0.96
CA ARG A 102 -4.33 11.39 -2.29
C ARG A 102 -5.21 12.64 -2.20
N LYS A 103 -4.84 13.67 -2.97
CA LYS A 103 -5.51 14.98 -2.93
C LYS A 103 -6.18 15.32 -4.25
N SER A 104 -7.20 16.16 -4.17
CA SER A 104 -7.76 16.85 -5.33
C SER A 104 -6.82 17.95 -5.84
N PRO A 105 -7.06 18.52 -7.03
CA PRO A 105 -6.30 19.68 -7.53
C PRO A 105 -6.30 20.87 -6.58
N GLU A 106 -7.35 21.03 -5.78
CA GLU A 106 -7.50 22.10 -4.78
C GLU A 106 -6.79 21.77 -3.44
N GLY A 107 -6.10 20.62 -3.37
CA GLY A 107 -5.32 20.21 -2.21
C GLY A 107 -6.11 19.54 -1.09
N ARG A 108 -7.40 19.23 -1.28
CA ARG A 108 -8.23 18.52 -0.30
C ARG A 108 -8.01 17.03 -0.38
N PHE A 109 -7.99 16.34 0.76
CA PHE A 109 -7.92 14.88 0.77
C PHE A 109 -9.16 14.27 0.11
N LEU A 110 -8.92 13.28 -0.76
CA LEU A 110 -9.99 12.55 -1.45
C LEU A 110 -10.60 11.47 -0.58
N TRP A 111 -9.81 10.88 0.32
CA TRP A 111 -10.23 9.84 1.26
C TRP A 111 -10.33 10.43 2.67
N PRO A 112 -11.40 10.15 3.43
CA PRO A 112 -11.58 10.75 4.76
C PRO A 112 -10.55 10.23 5.79
N GLY A 113 -10.06 9.01 5.63
CA GLY A 113 -9.09 8.42 6.55
C GLY A 113 -9.69 7.92 7.85
N PHE A 114 -8.85 7.77 8.89
CA PHE A 114 -9.24 7.33 10.24
C PHE A 114 -10.09 6.03 10.22
N SER A 115 -11.28 6.07 10.82
CA SER A 115 -12.18 4.91 10.91
C SER A 115 -12.55 4.33 9.56
N ASP A 116 -12.63 5.15 8.50
CA ASP A 116 -12.99 4.69 7.16
C ASP A 116 -11.90 3.86 6.47
N ASN A 117 -10.67 3.89 6.99
CA ASN A 117 -9.61 2.96 6.56
C ASN A 117 -10.02 1.50 6.81
N SER A 118 -10.86 1.23 7.79
CA SER A 118 -11.41 -0.11 8.07
C SER A 118 -12.16 -0.72 6.88
N ARG A 119 -12.74 0.11 6.00
CA ARG A 119 -13.43 -0.34 4.77
C ARG A 119 -12.47 -0.98 3.77
N VAL A 120 -11.27 -0.41 3.66
CA VAL A 120 -10.20 -0.96 2.83
C VAL A 120 -9.61 -2.21 3.49
N LEU A 121 -9.40 -2.21 4.81
CA LEU A 121 -8.95 -3.39 5.55
C LEU A 121 -9.95 -4.55 5.42
N LYS A 122 -11.25 -4.26 5.48
CA LYS A 122 -12.30 -5.26 5.23
C LYS A 122 -12.13 -5.91 3.86
N TRP A 123 -11.94 -5.10 2.80
CA TRP A 123 -11.70 -5.62 1.45
C TRP A 123 -10.45 -6.50 1.39
N MET A 124 -9.36 -6.10 2.04
CA MET A 124 -8.13 -6.92 2.11
C MET A 124 -8.39 -8.28 2.77
N CYS A 125 -9.09 -8.31 3.90
CA CYS A 125 -9.47 -9.55 4.58
C CYS A 125 -10.36 -10.42 3.67
N GLU A 126 -11.36 -9.84 3.02
CA GLU A 126 -12.22 -10.56 2.07
C GLU A 126 -11.44 -11.10 0.86
N ARG A 127 -10.36 -10.43 0.44
CA ARG A 127 -9.42 -10.92 -0.59
C ARG A 127 -8.66 -12.16 -0.11
N VAL A 128 -8.14 -12.13 1.11
CA VAL A 128 -7.41 -13.27 1.71
C VAL A 128 -8.34 -14.46 1.88
N ASP A 129 -9.54 -14.21 2.36
CA ASP A 129 -10.59 -15.26 2.54
C ASP A 129 -11.13 -15.83 1.22
N GLY A 130 -10.74 -15.29 0.06
CA GLY A 130 -11.28 -15.71 -1.24
C GLY A 130 -12.74 -15.27 -1.47
N LYS A 131 -13.27 -14.36 -0.66
CA LYS A 131 -14.66 -13.86 -0.75
C LYS A 131 -14.84 -12.73 -1.76
N ARG A 132 -13.76 -12.12 -2.22
CA ARG A 132 -13.74 -11.01 -3.19
C ARG A 132 -12.78 -11.29 -4.32
N ASP A 133 -13.19 -10.93 -5.52
CA ASP A 133 -12.31 -10.80 -6.67
C ASP A 133 -11.61 -9.43 -6.66
N ALA A 134 -10.71 -9.22 -7.62
CA ALA A 134 -10.09 -7.95 -7.90
C ALA A 134 -9.98 -7.68 -9.40
N ARG A 135 -9.90 -6.42 -9.79
CA ARG A 135 -9.54 -6.06 -11.15
C ARG A 135 -8.02 -6.00 -11.31
N LYS A 136 -7.52 -6.59 -12.38
CA LYS A 136 -6.10 -6.53 -12.72
C LYS A 136 -5.79 -5.18 -13.38
N THR A 137 -4.73 -4.53 -12.91
CA THR A 137 -4.19 -3.29 -13.47
C THR A 137 -2.70 -3.47 -13.79
N PRO A 138 -2.05 -2.55 -14.49
CA PRO A 138 -0.60 -2.63 -14.72
C PRO A 138 0.26 -2.59 -13.47
N ILE A 139 -0.27 -2.06 -12.34
CA ILE A 139 0.47 -1.84 -11.09
C ILE A 139 0.06 -2.79 -9.96
N GLY A 140 -0.84 -3.72 -10.18
CA GLY A 140 -1.34 -4.66 -9.18
C GLY A 140 -2.82 -4.97 -9.32
N LEU A 141 -3.36 -5.67 -8.33
CA LEU A 141 -4.78 -5.98 -8.23
C LEU A 141 -5.45 -4.89 -7.38
N MET A 142 -6.62 -4.44 -7.81
CA MET A 142 -7.35 -3.36 -7.15
C MET A 142 -8.83 -3.74 -6.99
N PRO A 143 -9.57 -3.11 -6.06
CA PRO A 143 -11.00 -3.29 -5.94
C PRO A 143 -11.72 -3.03 -7.27
N LYS A 144 -12.74 -3.83 -7.59
CA LYS A 144 -13.72 -3.51 -8.62
C LYS A 144 -14.62 -2.39 -8.13
N GLU A 145 -15.33 -1.75 -9.03
CA GLU A 145 -16.38 -0.80 -8.65
C GLU A 145 -17.43 -1.48 -7.78
N GLY A 146 -17.75 -0.87 -6.63
CA GLY A 146 -18.69 -1.42 -5.65
C GLY A 146 -18.10 -2.44 -4.65
N ASP A 147 -16.82 -2.82 -4.75
CA ASP A 147 -16.22 -3.76 -3.82
C ASP A 147 -15.94 -3.16 -2.43
N LEU A 148 -15.67 -1.85 -2.37
CA LEU A 148 -15.53 -1.16 -1.10
C LEU A 148 -16.91 -0.82 -0.55
N ASP A 149 -17.15 -1.17 0.71
CA ASP A 149 -18.38 -0.82 1.42
C ASP A 149 -18.36 0.66 1.77
N LEU A 150 -19.10 1.45 1.00
CA LEU A 150 -19.22 2.91 1.18
C LEU A 150 -20.52 3.31 1.90
N ALA A 151 -21.27 2.37 2.46
CA ALA A 151 -22.52 2.66 3.17
C ALA A 151 -22.27 3.66 4.32
N GLY A 152 -23.07 4.73 4.36
CA GLY A 152 -22.93 5.79 5.37
C GLY A 152 -21.73 6.73 5.19
N LEU A 153 -20.92 6.56 4.13
CA LEU A 153 -19.83 7.45 3.78
C LEU A 153 -20.27 8.43 2.69
N ASP A 154 -20.25 9.71 3.01
CA ASP A 154 -20.52 10.78 2.04
C ASP A 154 -19.21 11.11 1.28
N ILE A 155 -18.97 10.35 0.21
CA ILE A 155 -17.82 10.55 -0.68
C ILE A 155 -18.31 10.72 -2.12
N PRO A 156 -17.99 11.82 -2.79
CA PRO A 156 -18.36 12.05 -4.18
C PRO A 156 -17.82 10.93 -5.10
N SER A 157 -18.61 10.53 -6.09
CA SER A 157 -18.22 9.46 -7.03
C SER A 157 -16.96 9.80 -7.82
N GLU A 158 -16.74 11.09 -8.14
CA GLU A 158 -15.51 11.57 -8.76
C GLU A 158 -14.28 11.39 -7.88
N ASN A 159 -14.41 11.55 -6.56
CA ASN A 159 -13.33 11.30 -5.63
C ASN A 159 -12.96 9.80 -5.63
N MET A 160 -13.94 8.91 -5.62
CA MET A 160 -13.69 7.47 -5.71
C MET A 160 -13.03 7.09 -7.04
N LYS A 161 -13.48 7.66 -8.15
CA LYS A 161 -12.83 7.46 -9.45
C LYS A 161 -11.38 7.90 -9.42
N ALA A 162 -11.11 9.10 -8.90
CA ALA A 162 -9.74 9.61 -8.76
C ALA A 162 -8.88 8.74 -7.84
N LEU A 163 -9.42 8.26 -6.70
CA LEU A 163 -8.73 7.38 -5.76
C LEU A 163 -8.33 6.03 -6.38
N MET A 164 -9.12 5.53 -7.35
CA MET A 164 -8.92 4.24 -7.99
C MET A 164 -8.31 4.35 -9.39
N ASP A 165 -7.96 5.56 -9.81
CA ASP A 165 -7.35 5.81 -11.12
C ASP A 165 -5.90 5.37 -11.18
N VAL A 166 -5.48 4.82 -12.33
CA VAL A 166 -4.11 4.41 -12.65
C VAL A 166 -3.64 5.21 -13.87
N ASP A 167 -3.12 6.40 -13.62
CA ASP A 167 -2.52 7.24 -14.66
C ASP A 167 -1.16 6.68 -15.11
N LEU A 168 -1.16 5.96 -16.22
CA LEU A 168 0.05 5.36 -16.80
C LEU A 168 1.11 6.39 -17.20
N LYS A 169 0.72 7.61 -17.56
CA LYS A 169 1.67 8.67 -17.89
C LYS A 169 2.41 9.14 -16.65
N ALA A 170 1.66 9.36 -15.57
CA ALA A 170 2.24 9.73 -14.28
C ALA A 170 3.15 8.62 -13.73
N TRP A 171 2.72 7.35 -13.82
CA TRP A 171 3.56 6.21 -13.40
C TRP A 171 4.85 6.10 -14.22
N LYS A 172 4.78 6.29 -15.55
CA LYS A 172 5.98 6.30 -16.40
C LYS A 172 6.95 7.43 -16.02
N ALA A 173 6.45 8.57 -15.58
CA ALA A 173 7.28 9.67 -15.12
C ALA A 173 8.00 9.37 -13.77
N GLU A 174 7.47 8.45 -12.97
CA GLU A 174 8.10 8.00 -11.72
C GLU A 174 9.24 6.98 -11.93
N VAL A 175 9.24 6.25 -13.04
CA VAL A 175 10.20 5.15 -13.30
C VAL A 175 11.67 5.58 -13.16
N PRO A 176 12.10 6.76 -13.63
CA PRO A 176 13.51 7.19 -13.47
C PRO A 176 13.95 7.37 -12.02
N ASP A 177 13.00 7.57 -11.09
CA ASP A 177 13.26 7.81 -9.67
C ASP A 177 13.16 6.53 -8.81
N ILE A 178 12.77 5.41 -9.43
CA ILE A 178 12.66 4.10 -8.80
C ILE A 178 13.95 3.31 -8.97
#